data_59c05149b5d86657b82a69a806f82945
#
_entry.id   59c05149b5d86657b82a69a806f82945
#
_cell.length_a   1.000
_cell.length_b   1.000
_cell.length_c   1.000
_cell.angle_alpha   90.00
_cell.angle_beta   90.00
_cell.angle_gamma   90.00
#
_symmetry.space_group_name_H-M   'P 1'
#
loop_
_entity.id
_entity.type
_entity.pdbx_description
1 polymer ?
#
loop_
_entity_poly.entity_id
_entity_poly.type
_entity_poly.pdbx_seq_one_letter_code
_entity_poly.pdbx_strand_id
1 'polypeptide(L)'
;MKKSFYILCGFLIVSLIFVSCGKSYNQIKRLQAMEEGVSSPTTVDELKDAIGKYENRINDIMIAEQQTGIWWKILGSRYLDEGMYGDALAAFEKAIMYYPANPNLYYYVGLCAGYMADASLDYGATGDLSKRENYLKLAESAYSRAIELNPTYTRALYGLAVLYVFEFDKSKSAKAIPLLEKFLTIETKDTDAMFVLARAYYVNYEFQLAIDMYDRIIATTTSDETRAEAEANKKIVMDIMYDA
;
A
#
# COMPACT_ATOMS: atom_id res chain seq x y z
N MET A 1 38.86 -14.19 47.25
CA MET A 1 38.38 -14.02 45.87
C MET A 1 36.82 -14.08 45.74
N LYS A 2 36.10 -15.01 46.37
CA LYS A 2 34.63 -15.09 46.21
C LYS A 2 33.86 -13.86 46.75
N LYS A 3 34.25 -13.25 47.89
CA LYS A 3 33.58 -12.04 48.44
C LYS A 3 33.70 -10.80 47.56
N SER A 4 34.85 -10.62 46.87
CA SER A 4 35.05 -9.49 45.95
C SER A 4 34.21 -9.60 44.68
N PHE A 5 33.94 -10.83 44.21
CA PHE A 5 33.11 -11.07 43.06
C PHE A 5 31.63 -10.72 43.30
N TYR A 6 31.08 -11.06 44.48
CA TYR A 6 29.70 -10.73 44.85
C TYR A 6 29.50 -9.19 45.06
N ILE A 7 30.51 -8.48 45.51
CA ILE A 7 30.43 -7.02 45.65
C ILE A 7 30.44 -6.37 44.25
N LEU A 8 31.24 -6.86 43.31
CA LEU A 8 31.27 -6.37 41.95
C LEU A 8 29.95 -6.65 41.18
N CYS A 9 29.39 -7.85 41.33
CA CYS A 9 28.07 -8.20 40.78
C CYS A 9 26.93 -7.39 41.41
N GLY A 10 26.99 -7.14 42.73
CA GLY A 10 26.01 -6.29 43.42
C GLY A 10 26.03 -4.85 42.92
N PHE A 11 27.22 -4.26 42.66
CA PHE A 11 27.33 -2.93 42.08
C PHE A 11 26.84 -2.84 40.64
N LEU A 12 27.02 -3.91 39.82
CA LEU A 12 26.52 -3.98 38.43
C LEU A 12 24.97 -4.11 38.39
N ILE A 13 24.39 -4.82 39.34
CA ILE A 13 22.92 -4.98 39.43
C ILE A 13 22.26 -3.68 39.91
N VAL A 14 22.90 -2.97 40.87
CA VAL A 14 22.42 -1.67 41.36
C VAL A 14 22.54 -0.60 40.28
N SER A 15 23.59 -0.60 39.45
CA SER A 15 23.72 0.35 38.33
C SER A 15 22.72 0.07 37.20
N LEU A 16 22.23 -1.16 37.02
CA LEU A 16 21.18 -1.49 36.07
C LEU A 16 19.76 -1.07 36.53
N ILE A 17 19.54 -0.93 37.82
CA ILE A 17 18.27 -0.46 38.37
C ILE A 17 18.11 1.07 38.20
N PHE A 18 19.20 1.83 38.11
CA PHE A 18 19.16 3.28 37.86
C PHE A 18 19.04 3.68 36.38
N VAL A 19 19.05 2.74 35.42
CA VAL A 19 18.63 2.98 34.02
C VAL A 19 17.09 2.85 33.88
N SER A 20 16.38 3.02 34.98
CA SER A 20 14.93 3.02 35.05
C SER A 20 14.39 4.36 34.56
N CYS A 21 13.76 4.32 33.40
CA CYS A 21 12.49 4.98 33.13
C CYS A 21 12.31 6.43 33.62
N GLY A 22 13.35 7.23 33.56
CA GLY A 22 13.22 8.70 33.67
C GLY A 22 12.68 9.20 32.33
N LYS A 23 11.54 9.94 32.34
CA LYS A 23 11.09 10.65 31.13
C LYS A 23 12.29 11.40 30.56
N SER A 24 12.58 11.24 29.27
CA SER A 24 13.65 11.94 28.58
C SER A 24 13.57 13.45 28.92
N TYR A 25 14.70 14.11 29.08
CA TYR A 25 14.76 15.56 29.28
C TYR A 25 13.84 16.32 28.30
N ASN A 26 13.81 15.89 27.06
CA ASN A 26 12.93 16.46 26.04
C ASN A 26 11.43 16.22 26.33
N GLN A 27 11.07 15.10 26.95
CA GLN A 27 9.69 14.84 27.37
C GLN A 27 9.29 15.71 28.54
N ILE A 28 10.19 15.88 29.54
CA ILE A 28 9.96 16.75 30.67
C ILE A 28 9.80 18.20 30.19
N LYS A 29 10.69 18.69 29.33
CA LYS A 29 10.60 20.03 28.74
C LYS A 29 9.30 20.24 27.95
N ARG A 30 8.84 19.24 27.19
CA ARG A 30 7.54 19.28 26.47
C ARG A 30 6.37 19.36 27.46
N LEU A 31 6.39 18.57 28.54
CA LEU A 31 5.35 18.63 29.57
C LEU A 31 5.32 19.99 30.27
N GLN A 32 6.47 20.52 30.64
CA GLN A 32 6.58 21.86 31.21
C GLN A 32 6.03 22.94 30.27
N ALA A 33 6.35 22.87 28.97
CA ALA A 33 5.81 23.80 27.99
C ALA A 33 4.28 23.64 27.79
N MET A 34 3.74 22.46 28.03
CA MET A 34 2.30 22.23 28.02
C MET A 34 1.59 22.80 29.27
N GLU A 35 2.28 22.87 30.40
CA GLU A 35 1.77 23.43 31.65
C GLU A 35 2.02 24.92 31.75
N GLU A 36 2.86 25.50 30.89
CA GLU A 36 3.19 26.93 30.90
C GLU A 36 1.93 27.79 30.69
N GLY A 37 1.71 28.69 31.63
CA GLY A 37 0.56 29.59 31.63
C GLY A 37 -0.77 28.96 32.13
N VAL A 38 -0.73 27.75 32.72
CA VAL A 38 -1.86 27.15 33.44
C VAL A 38 -1.46 26.98 34.89
N SER A 39 -1.96 27.86 35.80
CA SER A 39 -1.89 27.67 37.24
C SER A 39 -2.97 26.67 37.70
N SER A 40 -2.85 26.15 38.94
CA SER A 40 -3.89 25.29 39.53
C SER A 40 -5.21 26.05 39.65
N PRO A 41 -6.18 25.82 38.75
CA PRO A 41 -7.43 26.58 38.72
C PRO A 41 -8.30 26.20 39.92
N THR A 42 -8.89 27.18 40.60
CA THR A 42 -9.76 27.00 41.76
C THR A 42 -11.17 27.50 41.53
N THR A 43 -11.35 28.43 40.59
CA THR A 43 -12.65 28.99 40.24
C THR A 43 -13.18 28.41 38.93
N VAL A 44 -14.49 28.53 38.69
CA VAL A 44 -15.14 28.08 37.45
C VAL A 44 -14.56 28.76 36.21
N ASP A 45 -14.26 30.05 36.31
CA ASP A 45 -13.73 30.80 35.16
C ASP A 45 -12.26 30.45 34.89
N GLU A 46 -11.43 30.24 35.92
CA GLU A 46 -10.08 29.72 35.77
C GLU A 46 -10.08 28.31 35.16
N LEU A 47 -11.03 27.45 35.55
CA LEU A 47 -11.19 26.11 34.95
C LEU A 47 -11.54 26.21 33.48
N LYS A 48 -12.48 27.09 33.08
CA LYS A 48 -12.83 27.30 31.66
C LYS A 48 -11.64 27.82 30.85
N ASP A 49 -10.86 28.77 31.40
CA ASP A 49 -9.65 29.29 30.74
C ASP A 49 -8.60 28.19 30.56
N ALA A 50 -8.35 27.39 31.60
CA ALA A 50 -7.44 26.26 31.54
C ALA A 50 -7.89 25.21 30.49
N ILE A 51 -9.18 24.85 30.50
CA ILE A 51 -9.75 23.94 29.49
C ILE A 51 -9.54 24.49 28.08
N GLY A 52 -9.88 25.77 27.84
CA GLY A 52 -9.70 26.38 26.52
C GLY A 52 -8.25 26.39 26.03
N LYS A 53 -7.27 26.60 26.92
CA LYS A 53 -5.85 26.52 26.60
C LYS A 53 -5.43 25.09 26.19
N TYR A 54 -5.91 24.06 26.87
CA TYR A 54 -5.62 22.68 26.52
C TYR A 54 -6.32 22.25 25.24
N GLU A 55 -7.58 22.67 25.03
CA GLU A 55 -8.32 22.39 23.79
C GLU A 55 -7.61 23.00 22.57
N ASN A 56 -7.11 24.22 22.66
CA ASN A 56 -6.33 24.84 21.59
C ASN A 56 -5.04 24.05 21.29
N ARG A 57 -4.32 23.58 22.31
CA ARG A 57 -3.13 22.73 22.13
C ARG A 57 -3.46 21.38 21.48
N ILE A 58 -4.59 20.77 21.85
CA ILE A 58 -5.07 19.53 21.20
C ILE A 58 -5.33 19.79 19.73
N ASN A 59 -5.97 20.90 19.38
CA ASN A 59 -6.22 21.27 17.98
C ASN A 59 -4.90 21.46 17.19
N ASP A 60 -3.92 22.13 17.77
CA ASP A 60 -2.60 22.30 17.14
C ASP A 60 -1.90 20.96 16.90
N ILE A 61 -1.98 20.03 17.87
CA ILE A 61 -1.43 18.68 17.74
C ILE A 61 -2.14 17.91 16.63
N MET A 62 -3.47 17.97 16.56
CA MET A 62 -4.26 17.30 15.52
C MET A 62 -3.92 17.82 14.12
N ILE A 63 -3.74 19.13 13.96
CA ILE A 63 -3.31 19.75 12.69
C ILE A 63 -1.91 19.27 12.32
N ALA A 64 -0.97 19.27 13.27
CA ALA A 64 0.39 18.80 13.05
C ALA A 64 0.44 17.32 12.67
N GLU A 65 -0.39 16.48 13.29
CA GLU A 65 -0.53 15.05 12.97
C GLU A 65 -1.03 14.85 11.54
N GLN A 66 -2.12 15.52 11.16
CA GLN A 66 -2.64 15.46 9.80
C GLN A 66 -1.60 15.93 8.78
N GLN A 67 -0.93 17.05 9.04
CA GLN A 67 0.09 17.56 8.15
C GLN A 67 1.28 16.61 7.99
N THR A 68 1.68 15.93 9.07
CA THR A 68 2.74 14.92 9.03
C THR A 68 2.38 13.75 8.11
N GLY A 69 1.15 13.25 8.17
CA GLY A 69 0.68 12.21 7.27
C GLY A 69 0.67 12.64 5.79
N ILE A 70 0.31 13.91 5.51
CA ILE A 70 0.38 14.49 4.16
C ILE A 70 1.84 14.50 3.67
N TRP A 71 2.79 14.94 4.50
CA TRP A 71 4.20 14.98 4.12
C TRP A 71 4.78 13.59 3.84
N TRP A 72 4.42 12.57 4.65
CA TRP A 72 4.81 11.19 4.36
C TRP A 72 4.27 10.69 3.02
N LYS A 73 3.01 10.99 2.69
CA LYS A 73 2.44 10.67 1.39
C LYS A 73 3.19 11.35 0.24
N ILE A 74 3.49 12.65 0.36
CA ILE A 74 4.22 13.41 -0.66
C ILE A 74 5.63 12.84 -0.83
N LEU A 75 6.32 12.53 0.27
CA LEU A 75 7.65 11.92 0.24
C LEU A 75 7.61 10.55 -0.47
N GLY A 76 6.64 9.71 -0.13
CA GLY A 76 6.43 8.44 -0.80
C GLY A 76 6.22 8.58 -2.31
N SER A 77 5.42 9.57 -2.74
CA SER A 77 5.23 9.86 -4.17
C SER A 77 6.53 10.28 -4.85
N ARG A 78 7.36 11.09 -4.20
CA ARG A 78 8.68 11.50 -4.75
C ARG A 78 9.61 10.31 -4.91
N TYR A 79 9.72 9.47 -3.90
CA TYR A 79 10.51 8.23 -3.99
C TYR A 79 10.00 7.31 -5.10
N LEU A 80 8.68 7.21 -5.29
CA LEU A 80 8.10 6.42 -6.36
C LEU A 80 8.46 6.98 -7.74
N ASP A 81 8.39 8.31 -7.94
CA ASP A 81 8.77 8.99 -9.17
C ASP A 81 10.27 8.79 -9.50
N GLU A 82 11.10 8.63 -8.48
CA GLU A 82 12.55 8.37 -8.59
C GLU A 82 12.90 6.88 -8.71
N GLY A 83 11.90 5.98 -8.69
CA GLY A 83 12.10 4.53 -8.75
C GLY A 83 12.64 3.92 -7.44
N MET A 84 12.65 4.67 -6.34
CA MET A 84 13.09 4.22 -5.01
C MET A 84 11.97 3.49 -4.28
N TYR A 85 11.57 2.33 -4.83
CA TYR A 85 10.33 1.64 -4.42
C TYR A 85 10.33 1.20 -2.95
N GLY A 86 11.49 0.83 -2.38
CA GLY A 86 11.61 0.46 -0.97
C GLY A 86 11.38 1.64 -0.02
N ASP A 87 11.95 2.80 -0.34
CA ASP A 87 11.78 4.02 0.46
C ASP A 87 10.36 4.59 0.29
N ALA A 88 9.80 4.49 -0.93
CA ALA A 88 8.41 4.84 -1.20
C ALA A 88 7.44 3.99 -0.36
N LEU A 89 7.64 2.66 -0.33
CA LEU A 89 6.86 1.74 0.48
C LEU A 89 6.88 2.15 1.95
N ALA A 90 8.07 2.35 2.52
CA ALA A 90 8.23 2.76 3.93
C ALA A 90 7.54 4.11 4.22
N ALA A 91 7.60 5.07 3.30
CA ALA A 91 6.95 6.37 3.45
C ALA A 91 5.41 6.26 3.39
N PHE A 92 4.85 5.43 2.48
CA PHE A 92 3.41 5.20 2.42
C PHE A 92 2.89 4.44 3.64
N GLU A 93 3.63 3.47 4.17
CA GLU A 93 3.30 2.80 5.44
C GLU A 93 3.26 3.79 6.61
N LYS A 94 4.20 4.76 6.66
CA LYS A 94 4.13 5.86 7.62
C LYS A 94 2.90 6.74 7.42
N ALA A 95 2.53 7.06 6.17
CA ALA A 95 1.32 7.84 5.89
C ALA A 95 0.03 7.11 6.34
N ILE A 96 -0.02 5.78 6.22
CA ILE A 96 -1.15 4.95 6.68
C ILE A 96 -1.36 5.07 8.19
N MET A 97 -0.31 5.25 8.99
CA MET A 97 -0.44 5.44 10.44
C MET A 97 -1.30 6.67 10.78
N TYR A 98 -1.30 7.68 9.92
CA TYR A 98 -2.07 8.92 10.08
C TYR A 98 -3.43 8.87 9.35
N TYR A 99 -3.51 8.13 8.24
CA TYR A 99 -4.71 8.03 7.38
C TYR A 99 -5.07 6.56 7.08
N PRO A 100 -5.43 5.76 8.09
CA PRO A 100 -5.65 4.31 7.94
C PRO A 100 -6.87 3.94 7.08
N ALA A 101 -7.77 4.89 6.81
CA ALA A 101 -8.93 4.68 5.97
C ALA A 101 -8.78 5.25 4.53
N ASN A 102 -7.57 5.64 4.13
CA ASN A 102 -7.33 6.20 2.81
C ASN A 102 -6.95 5.10 1.79
N PRO A 103 -7.83 4.70 0.86
CA PRO A 103 -7.59 3.60 -0.08
C PRO A 103 -6.41 3.88 -1.02
N ASN A 104 -6.13 5.16 -1.31
CA ASN A 104 -5.04 5.54 -2.19
C ASN A 104 -3.65 5.19 -1.62
N LEU A 105 -3.48 5.23 -0.30
CA LEU A 105 -2.22 4.84 0.33
C LEU A 105 -1.96 3.33 0.19
N TYR A 106 -2.98 2.52 0.39
CA TYR A 106 -2.88 1.07 0.20
C TYR A 106 -2.63 0.70 -1.27
N TYR A 107 -3.24 1.44 -2.21
CA TYR A 107 -2.91 1.29 -3.62
C TYR A 107 -1.42 1.52 -3.88
N TYR A 108 -0.83 2.59 -3.35
CA TYR A 108 0.59 2.87 -3.53
C TYR A 108 1.50 1.84 -2.85
N VAL A 109 1.12 1.32 -1.68
CA VAL A 109 1.83 0.19 -1.05
C VAL A 109 1.81 -1.03 -1.97
N GLY A 110 0.66 -1.37 -2.55
CA GLY A 110 0.52 -2.45 -3.52
C GLY A 110 1.39 -2.26 -4.77
N LEU A 111 1.42 -1.04 -5.30
CA LEU A 111 2.22 -0.67 -6.47
C LEU A 111 3.73 -0.80 -6.19
N CYS A 112 4.20 -0.23 -5.07
CA CYS A 112 5.60 -0.34 -4.67
C CYS A 112 6.02 -1.80 -4.44
N ALA A 113 5.16 -2.58 -3.79
CA ALA A 113 5.43 -3.99 -3.54
C ALA A 113 5.49 -4.79 -4.86
N GLY A 114 4.63 -4.49 -5.85
CA GLY A 114 4.71 -5.07 -7.18
C GLY A 114 6.07 -4.81 -7.84
N TYR A 115 6.50 -3.55 -7.93
CA TYR A 115 7.83 -3.20 -8.47
C TYR A 115 8.99 -3.86 -7.71
N MET A 116 8.89 -4.01 -6.39
CA MET A 116 9.91 -4.69 -5.59
C MET A 116 9.91 -6.21 -5.84
N ALA A 117 8.79 -6.80 -6.16
CA ALA A 117 8.70 -8.20 -6.57
C ALA A 117 9.44 -8.41 -7.89
N ASP A 118 9.25 -7.54 -8.87
CA ASP A 118 9.94 -7.59 -10.17
C ASP A 118 11.45 -7.37 -10.00
N ALA A 119 11.84 -6.35 -9.26
CA ALA A 119 13.25 -6.07 -8.97
C ALA A 119 13.96 -7.23 -8.23
N SER A 120 13.23 -8.09 -7.54
CA SER A 120 13.78 -9.28 -6.86
C SER A 120 14.19 -10.38 -7.85
N LEU A 121 13.77 -10.32 -9.12
CA LEU A 121 14.17 -11.24 -10.19
C LEU A 121 15.49 -10.84 -10.85
N ASP A 122 15.87 -9.56 -10.81
CA ASP A 122 17.00 -9.02 -11.55
C ASP A 122 18.39 -9.36 -10.94
N TYR A 123 18.42 -9.89 -9.72
CA TYR A 123 19.66 -10.23 -9.02
C TYR A 123 20.18 -11.64 -9.36
N GLY A 124 20.48 -11.90 -10.66
CA GLY A 124 21.21 -13.07 -11.12
C GLY A 124 20.39 -14.37 -11.16
N ALA A 125 20.97 -15.46 -11.66
CA ALA A 125 20.36 -16.77 -11.94
C ALA A 125 19.70 -17.49 -10.73
N THR A 126 19.73 -16.89 -9.54
CA THR A 126 19.14 -17.39 -8.29
C THR A 126 18.35 -16.31 -7.57
N GLY A 127 17.54 -15.54 -8.30
CA GLY A 127 16.67 -14.51 -7.69
C GLY A 127 16.03 -15.00 -6.39
N ASP A 128 15.89 -14.13 -5.39
CA ASP A 128 15.28 -14.49 -4.11
C ASP A 128 13.76 -14.67 -4.27
N LEU A 129 13.38 -15.88 -4.73
CA LEU A 129 11.99 -16.25 -4.96
C LEU A 129 11.13 -16.10 -3.71
N SER A 130 11.71 -16.33 -2.51
CA SER A 130 11.00 -16.13 -1.25
C SER A 130 10.69 -14.65 -1.00
N LYS A 131 11.64 -13.78 -1.30
CA LYS A 131 11.49 -12.33 -1.19
C LYS A 131 10.44 -11.81 -2.18
N ARG A 132 10.50 -12.30 -3.44
CA ARG A 132 9.50 -11.99 -4.46
C ARG A 132 8.10 -12.38 -4.00
N GLU A 133 7.92 -13.61 -3.52
CA GLU A 133 6.62 -14.10 -3.05
C GLU A 133 6.07 -13.25 -1.89
N ASN A 134 6.92 -12.82 -0.97
CA ASN A 134 6.51 -11.94 0.12
C ASN A 134 6.01 -10.56 -0.39
N TYR A 135 6.69 -9.98 -1.38
CA TYR A 135 6.24 -8.74 -1.99
C TYR A 135 4.94 -8.91 -2.77
N LEU A 136 4.76 -10.01 -3.50
CA LEU A 136 3.48 -10.31 -4.18
C LEU A 136 2.32 -10.46 -3.19
N LYS A 137 2.53 -11.14 -2.05
CA LYS A 137 1.54 -11.24 -0.98
C LYS A 137 1.21 -9.88 -0.35
N LEU A 138 2.22 -9.04 -0.17
CA LEU A 138 2.03 -7.67 0.32
C LEU A 138 1.21 -6.86 -0.68
N ALA A 139 1.52 -6.94 -1.98
CA ALA A 139 0.77 -6.25 -3.03
C ALA A 139 -0.70 -6.72 -3.07
N GLU A 140 -0.94 -8.04 -3.04
CA GLU A 140 -2.29 -8.63 -2.98
C GLU A 140 -3.08 -8.10 -1.78
N SER A 141 -2.48 -8.11 -0.59
CA SER A 141 -3.10 -7.63 0.65
C SER A 141 -3.42 -6.13 0.58
N ALA A 142 -2.49 -5.33 0.08
CA ALA A 142 -2.64 -3.89 0.01
C ALA A 142 -3.71 -3.47 -1.01
N TYR A 143 -3.71 -4.03 -2.23
CA TYR A 143 -4.78 -3.77 -3.19
C TYR A 143 -6.14 -4.24 -2.69
N SER A 144 -6.21 -5.41 -2.05
CA SER A 144 -7.45 -5.91 -1.46
C SER A 144 -7.97 -4.95 -0.39
N ARG A 145 -7.08 -4.43 0.47
CA ARG A 145 -7.45 -3.43 1.48
C ARG A 145 -7.94 -2.13 0.87
N ALA A 146 -7.33 -1.66 -0.23
CA ALA A 146 -7.81 -0.49 -0.95
C ALA A 146 -9.23 -0.69 -1.49
N ILE A 147 -9.54 -1.89 -2.02
CA ILE A 147 -10.87 -2.26 -2.55
C ILE A 147 -11.90 -2.40 -1.42
N GLU A 148 -11.53 -2.95 -0.26
CA GLU A 148 -12.40 -3.00 0.92
C GLU A 148 -12.81 -1.60 1.39
N LEU A 149 -11.86 -0.65 1.40
CA LEU A 149 -12.11 0.74 1.80
C LEU A 149 -12.92 1.51 0.77
N ASN A 150 -12.68 1.24 -0.52
CA ASN A 150 -13.42 1.82 -1.63
C ASN A 150 -13.66 0.76 -2.72
N PRO A 151 -14.83 0.11 -2.73
CA PRO A 151 -15.14 -0.95 -3.68
C PRO A 151 -15.14 -0.52 -5.16
N THR A 152 -15.17 0.77 -5.47
CA THR A 152 -15.13 1.32 -6.83
C THR A 152 -13.79 1.97 -7.17
N TYR A 153 -12.75 1.72 -6.39
CA TYR A 153 -11.44 2.30 -6.62
C TYR A 153 -10.74 1.59 -7.80
N THR A 154 -10.93 2.12 -9.00
CA THR A 154 -10.52 1.52 -10.27
C THR A 154 -9.04 1.14 -10.32
N ARG A 155 -8.16 1.99 -9.81
CA ARG A 155 -6.71 1.72 -9.79
C ARG A 155 -6.36 0.43 -9.02
N ALA A 156 -7.01 0.20 -7.87
CA ALA A 156 -6.77 -0.99 -7.08
C ALA A 156 -7.41 -2.24 -7.70
N LEU A 157 -8.62 -2.11 -8.29
CA LEU A 157 -9.26 -3.18 -9.04
C LEU A 157 -8.37 -3.66 -10.18
N TYR A 158 -7.85 -2.75 -10.99
CA TYR A 158 -6.96 -3.05 -12.10
C TYR A 158 -5.62 -3.64 -11.61
N GLY A 159 -4.97 -2.99 -10.63
CA GLY A 159 -3.69 -3.45 -10.09
C GLY A 159 -3.75 -4.86 -9.52
N LEU A 160 -4.81 -5.20 -8.76
CA LEU A 160 -5.01 -6.55 -8.23
C LEU A 160 -5.29 -7.57 -9.34
N ALA A 161 -6.05 -7.18 -10.36
CA ALA A 161 -6.34 -8.05 -11.49
C ALA A 161 -5.09 -8.37 -12.32
N VAL A 162 -4.27 -7.34 -12.62
CA VAL A 162 -2.98 -7.53 -13.30
C VAL A 162 -2.08 -8.48 -12.50
N LEU A 163 -2.00 -8.28 -11.18
CA LEU A 163 -1.24 -9.15 -10.30
C LEU A 163 -1.70 -10.61 -10.41
N TYR A 164 -3.01 -10.86 -10.42
CA TYR A 164 -3.57 -12.21 -10.52
C TYR A 164 -3.35 -12.87 -11.89
N VAL A 165 -3.34 -12.09 -12.97
CA VAL A 165 -3.18 -12.63 -14.33
C VAL A 165 -1.72 -12.93 -14.67
N PHE A 166 -0.78 -12.09 -14.20
CA PHE A 166 0.59 -12.13 -14.68
C PHE A 166 1.61 -12.62 -13.63
N GLU A 167 1.37 -12.38 -12.34
CA GLU A 167 2.38 -12.61 -11.31
C GLU A 167 2.17 -13.88 -10.49
N PHE A 168 0.94 -14.37 -10.42
CA PHE A 168 0.61 -15.63 -9.76
C PHE A 168 0.45 -16.77 -10.75
N ASP A 169 0.32 -17.98 -10.21
CA ASP A 169 -0.01 -19.14 -11.01
C ASP A 169 -1.45 -19.05 -11.59
N LYS A 170 -1.73 -19.94 -12.55
CA LYS A 170 -3.04 -19.99 -13.22
C LYS A 170 -4.23 -20.11 -12.27
N SER A 171 -4.03 -20.65 -11.06
CA SER A 171 -5.11 -20.84 -10.08
C SER A 171 -5.72 -19.52 -9.57
N LYS A 172 -4.96 -18.42 -9.65
CA LYS A 172 -5.44 -17.10 -9.23
C LYS A 172 -6.02 -16.26 -10.36
N SER A 173 -5.75 -16.60 -11.62
CA SER A 173 -6.21 -15.79 -12.78
C SER A 173 -7.73 -15.66 -12.85
N ALA A 174 -8.50 -16.67 -12.43
CA ALA A 174 -9.96 -16.59 -12.36
C ALA A 174 -10.46 -15.50 -11.41
N LYS A 175 -9.68 -15.14 -10.38
CA LYS A 175 -10.04 -14.05 -9.45
C LYS A 175 -9.95 -12.67 -10.08
N ALA A 176 -9.20 -12.53 -11.19
CA ALA A 176 -9.10 -11.27 -11.91
C ALA A 176 -10.37 -10.91 -12.66
N ILE A 177 -11.13 -11.91 -13.12
CA ILE A 177 -12.33 -11.72 -13.96
C ILE A 177 -13.34 -10.77 -13.30
N PRO A 178 -13.87 -11.05 -12.10
CA PRO A 178 -14.85 -10.16 -11.48
C PRO A 178 -14.30 -8.75 -11.14
N LEU A 179 -12.98 -8.61 -10.93
CA LEU A 179 -12.36 -7.32 -10.69
C LEU A 179 -12.35 -6.47 -11.97
N LEU A 180 -11.98 -7.08 -13.12
CA LEU A 180 -11.92 -6.42 -14.42
C LEU A 180 -13.32 -6.14 -14.98
N GLU A 181 -14.25 -7.06 -14.81
CA GLU A 181 -15.65 -6.80 -15.17
C GLU A 181 -16.19 -5.59 -14.42
N LYS A 182 -15.95 -5.53 -13.09
CA LYS A 182 -16.33 -4.39 -12.27
C LYS A 182 -15.61 -3.11 -12.71
N PHE A 183 -14.29 -3.18 -12.97
CA PHE A 183 -13.53 -2.05 -13.51
C PHE A 183 -14.17 -1.52 -14.80
N LEU A 184 -14.50 -2.39 -15.74
CA LEU A 184 -15.07 -2.05 -17.04
C LEU A 184 -16.54 -1.58 -16.98
N THR A 185 -17.22 -1.70 -15.83
CA THR A 185 -18.50 -0.98 -15.61
C THR A 185 -18.29 0.52 -15.37
N ILE A 186 -17.10 0.91 -14.93
CA ILE A 186 -16.74 2.30 -14.61
C ILE A 186 -15.94 2.91 -15.76
N GLU A 187 -14.85 2.25 -16.15
CA GLU A 187 -13.94 2.64 -17.23
C GLU A 187 -14.27 1.83 -18.49
N THR A 188 -15.41 2.12 -19.10
CA THR A 188 -16.06 1.26 -20.13
C THR A 188 -15.28 1.13 -21.43
N LYS A 189 -14.29 2.00 -21.69
CA LYS A 189 -13.50 2.06 -22.94
C LYS A 189 -12.02 1.77 -22.73
N ASP A 190 -11.61 1.33 -21.55
CA ASP A 190 -10.23 1.02 -21.25
C ASP A 190 -9.80 -0.27 -21.97
N THR A 191 -9.03 -0.10 -23.05
CA THR A 191 -8.56 -1.20 -23.89
C THR A 191 -7.55 -2.08 -23.17
N ASP A 192 -6.72 -1.52 -22.28
CA ASP A 192 -5.72 -2.29 -21.53
C ASP A 192 -6.42 -3.26 -20.58
N ALA A 193 -7.45 -2.79 -19.87
CA ALA A 193 -8.26 -3.66 -19.03
C ALA A 193 -9.01 -4.74 -19.82
N MET A 194 -9.46 -4.42 -21.02
CA MET A 194 -10.09 -5.43 -21.90
C MET A 194 -9.06 -6.49 -22.35
N PHE A 195 -7.83 -6.12 -22.69
CA PHE A 195 -6.77 -7.08 -23.00
C PHE A 195 -6.44 -7.98 -21.80
N VAL A 196 -6.32 -7.41 -20.60
CA VAL A 196 -6.07 -8.19 -19.37
C VAL A 196 -7.23 -9.13 -19.10
N LEU A 197 -8.49 -8.71 -19.31
CA LEU A 197 -9.67 -9.56 -19.16
C LEU A 197 -9.71 -10.68 -20.21
N ALA A 198 -9.42 -10.37 -21.48
CA ALA A 198 -9.33 -11.38 -22.53
C ALA A 198 -8.27 -12.45 -22.20
N ARG A 199 -7.11 -12.02 -21.65
CA ARG A 199 -6.08 -12.95 -21.19
C ARG A 199 -6.55 -13.79 -20.00
N ALA A 200 -7.28 -13.18 -19.03
CA ALA A 200 -7.85 -13.92 -17.90
C ALA A 200 -8.83 -15.01 -18.40
N TYR A 201 -9.71 -14.70 -19.32
CA TYR A 201 -10.63 -15.67 -19.94
C TYR A 201 -9.87 -16.76 -20.69
N TYR A 202 -8.87 -16.40 -21.49
CA TYR A 202 -8.04 -17.37 -22.23
C TYR A 202 -7.35 -18.37 -21.30
N VAL A 203 -6.71 -17.89 -20.22
CA VAL A 203 -6.01 -18.74 -19.25
C VAL A 203 -6.96 -19.68 -18.52
N ASN A 204 -8.23 -19.30 -18.38
CA ASN A 204 -9.28 -20.12 -17.77
C ASN A 204 -10.08 -20.96 -18.78
N TYR A 205 -9.60 -21.05 -20.03
CA TYR A 205 -10.24 -21.82 -21.13
C TYR A 205 -11.63 -21.29 -21.57
N GLU A 206 -11.96 -20.07 -21.21
CA GLU A 206 -13.18 -19.37 -21.61
C GLU A 206 -12.96 -18.64 -22.94
N PHE A 207 -12.62 -19.40 -23.98
CA PHE A 207 -12.14 -18.90 -25.27
C PHE A 207 -13.14 -17.96 -25.97
N GLN A 208 -14.44 -18.26 -25.92
CA GLN A 208 -15.44 -17.40 -26.55
C GLN A 208 -15.48 -16.01 -25.87
N LEU A 209 -15.41 -15.95 -24.53
CA LEU A 209 -15.39 -14.68 -23.82
C LEU A 209 -14.12 -13.87 -24.11
N ALA A 210 -12.98 -14.55 -24.29
CA ALA A 210 -11.75 -13.89 -24.73
C ALA A 210 -11.92 -13.27 -26.13
N ILE A 211 -12.51 -14.00 -27.09
CA ILE A 211 -12.80 -13.52 -28.43
C ILE A 211 -13.74 -12.32 -28.38
N ASP A 212 -14.81 -12.37 -27.59
CA ASP A 212 -15.78 -11.28 -27.44
C ASP A 212 -15.09 -9.98 -26.88
N MET A 213 -14.11 -10.12 -25.99
CA MET A 213 -13.32 -8.97 -25.52
C MET A 213 -12.45 -8.38 -26.63
N TYR A 214 -11.78 -9.20 -27.43
CA TYR A 214 -11.02 -8.69 -28.58
C TYR A 214 -11.93 -8.01 -29.60
N ASP A 215 -13.12 -8.54 -29.89
CA ASP A 215 -14.11 -7.89 -30.76
C ASP A 215 -14.55 -6.53 -30.21
N ARG A 216 -14.73 -6.43 -28.89
CA ARG A 216 -15.03 -5.17 -28.25
C ARG A 216 -13.88 -4.16 -28.39
N ILE A 217 -12.62 -4.57 -28.23
CA ILE A 217 -11.44 -3.72 -28.45
C ILE A 217 -11.43 -3.22 -29.91
N ILE A 218 -11.54 -4.12 -30.89
CA ILE A 218 -11.55 -3.81 -32.32
C ILE A 218 -12.63 -2.78 -32.67
N ALA A 219 -13.81 -2.92 -32.07
CA ALA A 219 -14.94 -2.02 -32.31
C ALA A 219 -14.81 -0.66 -31.63
N THR A 220 -14.06 -0.54 -30.53
CA THR A 220 -14.02 0.66 -29.70
C THR A 220 -12.72 1.48 -29.84
N THR A 221 -11.61 0.82 -30.21
CA THR A 221 -10.31 1.50 -30.34
C THR A 221 -10.24 2.41 -31.57
N THR A 222 -9.58 3.55 -31.40
CA THR A 222 -9.22 4.45 -32.51
C THR A 222 -7.77 4.26 -32.99
N SER A 223 -6.98 3.44 -32.28
CA SER A 223 -5.58 3.13 -32.61
C SER A 223 -5.53 1.94 -33.56
N ASP A 224 -4.89 2.12 -34.72
CA ASP A 224 -4.68 1.02 -35.69
C ASP A 224 -3.74 -0.05 -35.13
N GLU A 225 -2.74 0.34 -34.31
CA GLU A 225 -1.83 -0.58 -33.65
C GLU A 225 -2.58 -1.47 -32.64
N THR A 226 -3.37 -0.89 -31.76
CA THR A 226 -4.20 -1.60 -30.78
C THR A 226 -5.20 -2.54 -31.46
N ARG A 227 -5.77 -2.10 -32.61
CA ARG A 227 -6.67 -2.92 -33.42
C ARG A 227 -5.95 -4.14 -34.00
N ALA A 228 -4.79 -3.93 -34.62
CA ALA A 228 -4.00 -5.03 -35.20
C ALA A 228 -3.55 -6.03 -34.13
N GLU A 229 -3.18 -5.56 -32.95
CA GLU A 229 -2.84 -6.44 -31.82
C GLU A 229 -4.04 -7.28 -31.36
N ALA A 230 -5.22 -6.66 -31.23
CA ALA A 230 -6.44 -7.36 -30.85
C ALA A 230 -6.85 -8.41 -31.90
N GLU A 231 -6.74 -8.10 -33.20
CA GLU A 231 -6.99 -9.02 -34.30
C GLU A 231 -6.03 -10.22 -34.29
N ALA A 232 -4.73 -9.95 -34.03
CA ALA A 232 -3.72 -11.00 -33.95
C ALA A 232 -3.98 -11.95 -32.76
N ASN A 233 -4.24 -11.37 -31.58
CA ASN A 233 -4.54 -12.15 -30.38
C ASN A 233 -5.85 -12.94 -30.51
N LYS A 234 -6.90 -12.34 -31.11
CA LYS A 234 -8.16 -13.02 -31.41
C LYS A 234 -7.92 -14.25 -32.28
N LYS A 235 -7.13 -14.10 -33.36
CA LYS A 235 -6.81 -15.21 -34.28
C LYS A 235 -6.14 -16.35 -33.54
N ILE A 236 -5.14 -16.07 -32.66
CA ILE A 236 -4.48 -17.11 -31.86
C ILE A 236 -5.48 -17.90 -31.02
N VAL A 237 -6.42 -17.21 -30.35
CA VAL A 237 -7.45 -17.88 -29.55
C VAL A 237 -8.38 -18.70 -30.36
N MET A 238 -8.78 -18.20 -31.55
CA MET A 238 -9.65 -18.95 -32.49
C MET A 238 -8.95 -20.23 -32.99
N ASP A 239 -7.70 -20.13 -33.42
CA ASP A 239 -6.91 -21.27 -33.90
C ASP A 239 -6.85 -22.36 -32.79
N ILE A 240 -6.56 -21.98 -31.53
CA ILE A 240 -6.55 -22.94 -30.40
C ILE A 240 -7.94 -23.52 -30.12
N MET A 241 -9.00 -22.71 -30.21
CA MET A 241 -10.37 -23.16 -29.95
C MET A 241 -10.86 -24.19 -31.00
N TYR A 242 -10.42 -24.07 -32.27
CA TYR A 242 -10.83 -24.97 -33.35
C TYR A 242 -9.93 -26.19 -33.51
N ASP A 243 -8.70 -26.14 -33.00
CA ASP A 243 -7.75 -27.26 -33.03
C ASP A 243 -7.86 -28.18 -31.78
N ALA A 244 -8.67 -27.81 -30.78
CA ALA A 244 -8.92 -28.56 -29.54
C ALA A 244 -10.21 -29.40 -29.64
#